data_23d8b9880e091a3628d26564106925e1
#
_entry.id   23d8b9880e091a3628d26564106925e1
#
_cell.length_a   1.000
_cell.length_b   1.000
_cell.length_c   1.000
_cell.angle_alpha   90.00
_cell.angle_beta   90.00
_cell.angle_gamma   90.00
#
_symmetry.space_group_name_H-M   'P 1'
#
loop_
_entity.id
_entity.type
_entity.pdbx_description
1 polymer ?
#
loop_
_entity_poly.entity_id
_entity_poly.type
_entity_poly.pdbx_seq_one_letter_code
_entity_poly.pdbx_strand_id
1 'polypeptide(L)'
;EAIDGSEELCKIASAYTGIPVRQMYFQDLDVREQYDGIWACSSILHLEKTELRSVLKKMADALRPDGWIYTSFKYGEYEGMRNGRYFTDFTWSSFQRFIRDTESLSIAESWVTGDVRPGRAEEKWLNLLLQKR
;
A
#
# COMPACT_ATOMS: atom_id res chain seq x y z
N GLU A 1 0.65 -0.64 15.65
CA GLU A 1 0.09 -1.92 15.25
C GLU A 1 0.67 -2.36 13.91
N ALA A 2 0.84 -3.66 13.75
CA ALA A 2 1.35 -4.23 12.52
C ALA A 2 0.53 -5.46 12.14
N ILE A 3 0.32 -5.65 10.83
CA ILE A 3 -0.41 -6.81 10.30
C ILE A 3 0.31 -7.38 9.09
N ASP A 4 0.09 -8.66 8.84
CA ASP A 4 0.52 -9.33 7.62
C ASP A 4 -0.46 -10.46 7.30
N GLY A 5 -0.67 -10.75 6.02
CA GLY A 5 -1.56 -11.84 5.61
C GLY A 5 -0.98 -13.24 5.81
N SER A 6 0.33 -13.34 5.99
CA SER A 6 1.02 -14.62 6.18
C SER A 6 1.26 -14.90 7.65
N GLU A 7 0.73 -16.03 8.14
CA GLU A 7 0.97 -16.46 9.51
C GLU A 7 2.46 -16.64 9.80
N GLU A 8 3.18 -17.22 8.86
CA GLU A 8 4.63 -17.44 8.99
C GLU A 8 5.40 -16.12 9.12
N LEU A 9 5.07 -15.15 8.26
CA LEU A 9 5.72 -13.84 8.31
C LEU A 9 5.35 -13.08 9.59
N CYS A 10 4.15 -13.24 10.10
CA CYS A 10 3.76 -12.65 11.39
C CYS A 10 4.64 -13.15 12.52
N LYS A 11 4.92 -14.45 12.55
CA LYS A 11 5.79 -15.05 13.56
C LYS A 11 7.22 -14.52 13.47
N ILE A 12 7.78 -14.49 12.26
CA ILE A 12 9.14 -14.02 12.01
C ILE A 12 9.26 -12.53 12.38
N ALA A 13 8.33 -11.72 11.91
CA ALA A 13 8.34 -10.29 12.16
C ALA A 13 8.14 -9.95 13.63
N SER A 14 7.25 -10.66 14.32
CA SER A 14 7.04 -10.47 15.76
C SER A 14 8.30 -10.78 16.56
N ALA A 15 8.99 -11.87 16.22
CA ALA A 15 10.24 -12.25 16.88
C ALA A 15 11.37 -11.24 16.59
N TYR A 16 11.44 -10.77 15.34
CA TYR A 16 12.52 -9.86 14.92
C TYR A 16 12.34 -8.46 15.50
N THR A 17 11.13 -7.93 15.51
CA THR A 17 10.89 -6.55 15.91
C THR A 17 10.53 -6.37 17.38
N GLY A 18 10.10 -7.44 18.06
CA GLY A 18 9.54 -7.34 19.39
C GLY A 18 8.14 -6.73 19.44
N ILE A 19 7.54 -6.45 18.28
CA ILE A 19 6.19 -5.90 18.16
C ILE A 19 5.25 -7.02 17.73
N PRO A 20 4.09 -7.22 18.39
CA PRO A 20 3.12 -8.20 17.92
C PRO A 20 2.63 -7.86 16.51
N VAL A 21 2.80 -8.80 15.58
CA VAL A 21 2.27 -8.68 14.23
C VAL A 21 1.13 -9.66 14.10
N ARG A 22 -0.08 -9.13 13.85
CA ARG A 22 -1.29 -9.95 13.75
C ARG A 22 -1.50 -10.43 12.32
N GLN A 23 -1.97 -11.66 12.18
CA GLN A 23 -2.40 -12.14 10.88
C GLN A 23 -3.73 -11.48 10.52
N MET A 24 -3.74 -10.69 9.45
CA MET A 24 -4.94 -10.04 8.95
C MET A 24 -4.74 -9.68 7.49
N TYR A 25 -5.75 -9.92 6.68
CA TYR A 25 -5.74 -9.42 5.30
C TYR A 25 -6.15 -7.96 5.28
N PHE A 26 -5.68 -7.22 4.29
CA PHE A 26 -6.02 -5.79 4.13
C PHE A 26 -7.53 -5.58 4.03
N GLN A 27 -8.22 -6.52 3.39
CA GLN A 27 -9.67 -6.47 3.21
C GLN A 27 -10.44 -6.54 4.53
N ASP A 28 -9.81 -7.04 5.58
CA ASP A 28 -10.43 -7.21 6.90
C ASP A 28 -10.24 -5.99 7.82
N LEU A 29 -9.56 -4.96 7.35
CA LEU A 29 -9.39 -3.73 8.11
C LEU A 29 -10.76 -3.07 8.33
N ASP A 30 -11.12 -2.88 9.61
CA ASP A 30 -12.45 -2.40 9.99
C ASP A 30 -12.39 -1.56 11.28
N VAL A 31 -11.56 -0.52 11.25
CA VAL A 31 -11.45 0.44 12.35
C VAL A 31 -11.69 1.84 11.82
N ARG A 32 -12.07 2.75 12.72
CA ARG A 32 -12.35 4.13 12.35
C ARG A 32 -11.54 5.10 13.18
N GLU A 33 -10.97 6.09 12.49
CA GLU A 33 -10.25 7.22 13.11
C GLU A 33 -9.33 6.79 14.24
N GLN A 34 -8.58 5.72 14.02
CA GLN A 34 -7.71 5.14 15.04
C GLN A 34 -6.24 5.50 14.84
N TYR A 35 -5.81 5.77 13.61
CA TYR A 35 -4.40 5.98 13.28
C TYR A 35 -4.14 7.37 12.72
N ASP A 36 -2.98 7.90 13.03
CA ASP A 36 -2.48 9.15 12.44
C ASP A 36 -1.80 8.89 11.10
N GLY A 37 -1.25 7.70 10.92
CA GLY A 37 -0.58 7.30 9.69
C GLY A 37 -0.63 5.81 9.46
N ILE A 38 -0.57 5.41 8.20
CA ILE A 38 -0.51 4.03 7.77
C ILE A 38 0.67 3.88 6.80
N TRP A 39 1.51 2.90 7.08
CA TRP A 39 2.66 2.57 6.24
C TRP A 39 2.38 1.27 5.49
N ALA A 40 2.21 1.37 4.18
CA ALA A 40 1.89 0.23 3.30
C ALA A 40 2.94 0.11 2.20
N CYS A 41 4.17 -0.16 2.59
CA CYS A 41 5.31 -0.26 1.69
C CYS A 41 5.32 -1.63 0.99
N SER A 42 5.32 -1.63 -0.33
CA SER A 42 5.41 -2.84 -1.14
C SER A 42 4.42 -3.93 -0.70
N SER A 43 3.20 -3.55 -0.40
CA SER A 43 2.20 -4.46 0.17
C SER A 43 0.91 -4.50 -0.63
N ILE A 44 0.20 -3.39 -0.78
CA ILE A 44 -1.10 -3.36 -1.45
C ILE A 44 -1.00 -3.42 -2.98
N LEU A 45 0.21 -3.45 -3.52
CA LEU A 45 0.46 -3.56 -4.97
C LEU A 45 0.01 -4.91 -5.55
N HIS A 46 -0.29 -5.88 -4.72
CA HIS A 46 -0.76 -7.21 -5.15
C HIS A 46 -2.28 -7.32 -5.26
N LEU A 47 -3.00 -6.23 -5.05
CA LEU A 47 -4.46 -6.21 -5.17
C LEU A 47 -4.90 -5.76 -6.55
N GLU A 48 -5.96 -6.37 -7.06
CA GLU A 48 -6.64 -5.87 -8.25
C GLU A 48 -7.22 -4.48 -7.96
N LYS A 49 -7.43 -3.68 -9.00
CA LYS A 49 -7.88 -2.29 -8.83
C LYS A 49 -9.18 -2.15 -8.04
N THR A 50 -10.13 -3.05 -8.22
CA THR A 50 -11.39 -3.02 -7.49
C THR A 50 -11.18 -3.24 -6.00
N GLU A 51 -10.38 -4.25 -5.65
CA GLU A 51 -10.03 -4.53 -4.25
C GLU A 51 -9.16 -3.42 -3.67
N LEU A 52 -8.20 -2.93 -4.45
CA LEU A 52 -7.32 -1.85 -4.03
C LEU A 52 -8.12 -0.60 -3.67
N ARG A 53 -9.12 -0.26 -4.48
CA ARG A 53 -9.99 0.88 -4.19
C ARG A 53 -10.75 0.70 -2.88
N SER A 54 -11.28 -0.51 -2.66
CA SER A 54 -11.97 -0.84 -1.41
C SER A 54 -11.04 -0.75 -0.21
N VAL A 55 -9.82 -1.28 -0.32
CA VAL A 55 -8.84 -1.26 0.76
C VAL A 55 -8.39 0.17 1.07
N LEU A 56 -8.16 0.99 0.05
CA LEU A 56 -7.80 2.40 0.26
C LEU A 56 -8.90 3.17 1.00
N LYS A 57 -10.17 2.88 0.72
CA LYS A 57 -11.29 3.46 1.47
C LYS A 57 -11.28 3.03 2.93
N LYS A 58 -11.01 1.76 3.20
CA LYS A 58 -10.89 1.25 4.57
C LYS A 58 -9.72 1.87 5.31
N MET A 59 -8.60 2.08 4.62
CA MET A 59 -7.44 2.76 5.19
C MET A 59 -7.77 4.23 5.51
N ALA A 60 -8.48 4.91 4.62
CA ALA A 60 -8.92 6.27 4.87
C ALA A 60 -9.86 6.35 6.08
N ASP A 61 -10.81 5.41 6.20
CA ASP A 61 -11.71 5.36 7.35
C ASP A 61 -10.95 5.10 8.66
N ALA A 62 -9.88 4.31 8.59
CA ALA A 62 -9.05 4.00 9.76
C ALA A 62 -8.20 5.19 10.23
N LEU A 63 -7.99 6.18 9.39
CA LEU A 63 -7.21 7.36 9.72
C LEU A 63 -8.06 8.40 10.46
N ARG A 64 -7.42 9.09 11.40
CA ARG A 64 -7.95 10.35 11.94
C ARG A 64 -7.96 11.42 10.86
N PRO A 65 -8.77 12.48 11.01
CA PRO A 65 -8.74 13.61 10.07
C PRO A 65 -7.32 14.11 9.84
N ASP A 66 -6.98 14.41 8.58
CA ASP A 66 -5.66 14.84 8.13
C ASP A 66 -4.55 13.78 8.25
N GLY A 67 -4.92 12.53 8.51
CA GLY A 67 -3.96 11.44 8.59
C GLY A 67 -3.36 11.08 7.22
N TRP A 68 -2.26 10.34 7.24
CA TRP A 68 -1.44 10.06 6.07
C TRP A 68 -1.34 8.58 5.77
N ILE A 69 -1.25 8.26 4.47
CA ILE A 69 -0.91 6.91 4.00
C ILE A 69 0.34 7.03 3.14
N TYR A 70 1.39 6.27 3.49
CA TYR A 70 2.47 6.01 2.55
C TYR A 70 2.22 4.67 1.87
N THR A 71 2.36 4.62 0.55
CA THR A 71 2.29 3.37 -0.20
C THR A 71 3.20 3.41 -1.42
N SER A 72 3.51 2.24 -1.96
CA SER A 72 4.35 2.13 -3.14
C SER A 72 3.86 1.05 -4.09
N PHE A 73 4.08 1.29 -5.37
CA PHE A 73 3.76 0.38 -6.46
C PHE A 73 4.94 0.28 -7.41
N LYS A 74 5.06 -0.82 -8.14
CA LYS A 74 6.01 -0.86 -9.25
C LYS A 74 5.59 0.16 -10.29
N TYR A 75 6.58 0.88 -10.84
CA TYR A 75 6.32 1.91 -11.83
C TYR A 75 6.09 1.29 -13.20
N GLY A 76 4.96 1.54 -13.80
CA GLY A 76 4.62 1.04 -15.12
C GLY A 76 3.12 0.99 -15.36
N GLU A 77 2.73 0.31 -16.42
CA GLU A 77 1.32 0.17 -16.81
C GLU A 77 0.83 -1.27 -16.81
N TYR A 78 1.67 -2.19 -16.36
CA TYR A 78 1.33 -3.61 -16.34
C TYR A 78 0.36 -3.92 -15.20
N GLU A 79 -0.62 -4.76 -15.49
CA GLU A 79 -1.50 -5.34 -14.48
C GLU A 79 -1.67 -6.82 -14.81
N GLY A 80 -1.37 -7.70 -13.86
CA GLY A 80 -1.48 -9.14 -14.06
C GLY A 80 -0.49 -9.93 -13.20
N MET A 81 -0.29 -11.18 -13.57
CA MET A 81 0.58 -12.09 -12.83
C MET A 81 2.05 -11.95 -13.22
N ARG A 82 2.92 -11.96 -12.21
CA ARG A 82 4.38 -12.06 -12.34
C ARG A 82 4.89 -13.00 -11.28
N ASN A 83 5.62 -14.04 -11.69
CA ASN A 83 6.25 -14.96 -10.76
C ASN A 83 5.30 -15.49 -9.67
N GLY A 84 4.08 -15.82 -10.06
CA GLY A 84 3.08 -16.38 -9.14
C GLY A 84 2.33 -15.39 -8.29
N ARG A 85 2.55 -14.07 -8.48
CA ARG A 85 1.85 -13.02 -7.75
C ARG A 85 1.18 -12.05 -8.70
N TYR A 86 0.03 -11.53 -8.30
CA TYR A 86 -0.66 -10.47 -9.03
C TYR A 86 -0.01 -9.13 -8.70
N PHE A 87 0.15 -8.28 -9.73
CA PHE A 87 0.67 -6.93 -9.56
C PHE A 87 -0.22 -5.93 -10.28
N THR A 88 -0.43 -4.80 -9.65
CA THR A 88 -1.03 -3.62 -10.26
C THR A 88 0.02 -2.53 -10.25
N ASP A 89 0.62 -2.27 -11.40
CA ASP A 89 1.61 -1.20 -11.54
C ASP A 89 0.91 0.12 -11.82
N PHE A 90 1.57 1.22 -11.47
CA PHE A 90 1.07 2.55 -11.79
C PHE A 90 2.19 3.45 -12.28
N THR A 91 1.86 4.29 -13.25
CA THR A 91 2.62 5.51 -13.53
C THR A 91 2.00 6.64 -12.71
N TRP A 92 2.67 7.78 -12.65
CA TRP A 92 2.09 8.96 -12.02
C TRP A 92 0.70 9.29 -12.61
N SER A 93 0.61 9.32 -13.94
CA SER A 93 -0.65 9.64 -14.62
C SER A 93 -1.75 8.63 -14.37
N SER A 94 -1.43 7.33 -14.39
CA SER A 94 -2.44 6.30 -14.18
C SER A 94 -2.93 6.27 -12.74
N PHE A 95 -2.04 6.55 -11.76
CA PHE A 95 -2.47 6.62 -10.37
C PHE A 95 -3.35 7.83 -10.11
N GLN A 96 -3.04 8.98 -10.71
CA GLN A 96 -3.91 10.16 -10.60
C GLN A 96 -5.33 9.87 -11.08
N ARG A 97 -5.46 9.16 -12.20
CA ARG A 97 -6.78 8.75 -12.70
C ARG A 97 -7.48 7.78 -11.77
N PHE A 98 -6.73 6.81 -11.24
CA PHE A 98 -7.25 5.79 -10.35
C PHE A 98 -7.80 6.36 -9.05
N ILE A 99 -7.03 7.25 -8.40
CA ILE A 99 -7.40 7.80 -7.09
C ILE A 99 -8.51 8.84 -7.17
N ARG A 100 -8.80 9.35 -8.36
CA ARG A 100 -9.80 10.40 -8.56
C ARG A 100 -11.16 10.04 -7.99
N ASP A 101 -11.53 8.76 -8.08
CA ASP A 101 -12.82 8.27 -7.59
C ASP A 101 -12.83 8.04 -6.07
N THR A 102 -11.70 8.16 -5.41
CA THR A 102 -11.59 8.01 -3.97
C THR A 102 -11.55 9.40 -3.33
N GLU A 103 -12.72 9.98 -3.12
CA GLU A 103 -12.86 11.35 -2.69
C GLU A 103 -12.25 11.65 -1.31
N SER A 104 -12.14 10.62 -0.46
CA SER A 104 -11.61 10.76 0.89
C SER A 104 -10.09 10.92 0.95
N LEU A 105 -9.38 10.72 -0.16
CA LEU A 105 -7.93 10.80 -0.22
C LEU A 105 -7.47 11.78 -1.29
N SER A 106 -6.39 12.49 -1.00
CA SER A 106 -5.69 13.33 -1.98
C SER A 106 -4.22 12.94 -2.02
N ILE A 107 -3.57 13.15 -3.17
CA ILE A 107 -2.14 12.91 -3.30
C ILE A 107 -1.41 14.17 -2.82
N ALA A 108 -0.65 14.05 -1.73
CA ALA A 108 0.16 15.16 -1.24
C ALA A 108 1.52 15.21 -1.92
N GLU A 109 2.17 14.05 -2.09
CA GLU A 109 3.46 13.95 -2.77
C GLU A 109 3.57 12.63 -3.51
N SER A 110 4.40 12.62 -4.55
CA SER A 110 4.81 11.41 -5.25
C SER A 110 6.26 11.55 -5.70
N TRP A 111 6.97 10.43 -5.73
CA TRP A 111 8.33 10.39 -6.26
C TRP A 111 8.65 8.99 -6.76
N VAL A 112 9.68 8.90 -7.60
CA VAL A 112 10.11 7.63 -8.19
C VAL A 112 11.48 7.28 -7.65
N THR A 113 11.65 6.03 -7.21
CA THR A 113 12.93 5.51 -6.74
C THR A 113 13.33 4.28 -7.55
N GLY A 114 14.64 3.96 -7.57
CA GLY A 114 15.14 2.71 -8.10
C GLY A 114 15.00 1.60 -7.08
N ASP A 115 15.10 0.35 -7.55
CA ASP A 115 15.12 -0.81 -6.66
C ASP A 115 16.53 -0.95 -6.07
N VAL A 116 16.61 -1.13 -4.76
CA VAL A 116 17.89 -1.22 -4.05
C VAL A 116 18.49 -2.63 -4.09
N ARG A 117 17.74 -3.61 -4.56
CA ARG A 117 18.22 -5.00 -4.62
C ARG A 117 19.28 -5.16 -5.72
N PRO A 118 20.31 -5.99 -5.49
CA PRO A 118 21.34 -6.23 -6.50
C PRO A 118 20.72 -6.74 -7.83
N GLY A 119 21.20 -6.19 -8.95
CA GLY A 119 20.75 -6.58 -10.28
C GLY A 119 19.38 -6.06 -10.69
N ARG A 120 18.75 -5.18 -9.89
CA ARG A 120 17.43 -4.64 -10.16
C ARG A 120 17.41 -3.10 -10.27
N ALA A 121 18.53 -2.49 -10.56
CA ALA A 121 18.64 -1.03 -10.60
C ALA A 121 17.72 -0.37 -11.63
N GLU A 122 17.31 -1.09 -12.67
CA GLU A 122 16.41 -0.57 -13.71
C GLU A 122 14.93 -0.63 -13.31
N GLU A 123 14.59 -1.43 -12.30
CA GLU A 123 13.24 -1.48 -11.79
C GLU A 123 12.96 -0.22 -10.96
N LYS A 124 11.82 0.38 -11.20
CA LYS A 124 11.45 1.64 -10.56
C LYS A 124 10.20 1.47 -9.71
N TRP A 125 10.11 2.28 -8.68
CA TRP A 125 8.98 2.31 -7.76
C TRP A 125 8.34 3.67 -7.76
N LEU A 126 7.01 3.69 -7.83
CA LEU A 126 6.23 4.90 -7.59
C LEU A 126 5.90 4.94 -6.10
N ASN A 127 6.35 5.99 -5.44
CA ASN A 127 6.06 6.24 -4.04
C ASN A 127 4.99 7.31 -3.93
N LEU A 128 4.05 7.14 -3.01
CA LEU A 128 2.92 8.02 -2.85
C LEU A 128 2.69 8.35 -1.40
N LEU A 129 2.48 9.61 -1.12
CA LEU A 129 2.04 10.08 0.17
C LEU A 129 0.63 10.64 -0.02
N LEU A 130 -0.35 9.94 0.54
CA LEU A 130 -1.77 10.28 0.44
C LEU A 130 -2.22 10.89 1.75
N GLN A 131 -3.12 11.84 1.68
CA GLN A 131 -3.67 12.48 2.87
C GLN A 131 -5.18 12.35 2.89
N LYS A 132 -5.73 12.03 4.06
CA LYS A 132 -7.17 12.02 4.26
C LYS A 132 -7.70 13.44 4.23
N ARG A 133 -8.72 13.64 3.44
CA ARG A 133 -9.43 14.92 3.33
C ARG A 133 -10.38 15.14 4.49
#